data_217ed4258c4d0bf2e550d9fa7b14ff26
#
_entry.id   217ed4258c4d0bf2e550d9fa7b14ff26
#
_cell.length_a   1.000
_cell.length_b   1.000
_cell.length_c   1.000
_cell.angle_alpha   90.00
_cell.angle_beta   90.00
_cell.angle_gamma   90.00
#
_symmetry.space_group_name_H-M   'P 1'
#
loop_
_entity.id
_entity.type
_entity.pdbx_description
1 polymer ?
#
loop_
_entity_poly.entity_id
_entity_poly.type
_entity_poly.pdbx_seq_one_letter_code
_entity_poly.pdbx_strand_id
1 'polypeptide(L)'
;MSAVFINYIEDYIEFIAGYRDINNRKLVMFDQVPSPLSLARYDVKIVDSLGSQTAEKNIAYTDKQAELAKKIVNKYRKQLSQLPVPLLVPENFDKFRMPIRTVDRSKRAYINDQKLYLKFPYNTDLITSIKNQLKQGDGNGIFDNDTKIWQLSITESTVNWIRSGRAHV
;
A
#
# COMPACT_ATOMS: atom_id res chain seq x y z
N MET A 1 -9.78 -17.40 31.79
CA MET A 1 -9.21 -17.80 30.47
C MET A 1 -7.96 -16.98 30.22
N SER A 2 -6.85 -17.60 29.83
CA SER A 2 -5.61 -16.85 29.55
C SER A 2 -5.72 -16.17 28.18
N ALA A 3 -5.46 -14.86 28.15
CA ALA A 3 -5.44 -14.10 26.90
C ALA A 3 -4.23 -14.51 26.01
N VAL A 4 -4.38 -14.37 24.71
CA VAL A 4 -3.29 -14.54 23.73
C VAL A 4 -2.68 -13.18 23.47
N PHE A 5 -1.35 -13.11 23.52
CA PHE A 5 -0.59 -11.94 23.12
C PHE A 5 -0.08 -12.12 21.69
N ILE A 6 -0.38 -11.16 20.85
CA ILE A 6 0.10 -11.07 19.49
C ILE A 6 1.29 -10.11 19.45
N ASN A 7 2.33 -10.47 18.74
CA ASN A 7 3.59 -9.73 18.77
C ASN A 7 3.69 -8.63 17.72
N TYR A 8 2.86 -8.65 16.66
CA TYR A 8 3.00 -7.76 15.51
C TYR A 8 1.66 -7.28 14.98
N ILE A 9 1.64 -6.08 14.42
CA ILE A 9 0.45 -5.46 13.79
C ILE A 9 -0.06 -6.31 12.63
N GLU A 10 0.83 -6.86 11.81
CA GLU A 10 0.48 -7.74 10.70
C GLU A 10 -0.32 -8.95 11.17
N ASP A 11 0.06 -9.56 12.29
CA ASP A 11 -0.63 -10.74 12.83
C ASP A 11 -2.07 -10.40 13.25
N TYR A 12 -2.31 -9.21 13.83
CA TYR A 12 -3.67 -8.74 14.12
C TYR A 12 -4.46 -8.52 12.83
N ILE A 13 -3.87 -7.87 11.83
CA ILE A 13 -4.55 -7.59 10.55
C ILE A 13 -4.87 -8.90 9.84
N GLU A 14 -3.93 -9.85 9.76
CA GLU A 14 -4.12 -11.16 9.16
C GLU A 14 -5.21 -11.96 9.90
N PHE A 15 -5.29 -11.87 11.22
CA PHE A 15 -6.37 -12.46 12.01
C PHE A 15 -7.73 -11.80 11.71
N ILE A 16 -7.80 -10.47 11.73
CA ILE A 16 -9.01 -9.70 11.42
C ILE A 16 -9.49 -9.97 9.98
N ALA A 17 -8.56 -10.16 9.04
CA ALA A 17 -8.85 -10.47 7.64
C ALA A 17 -9.20 -11.94 7.37
N GLY A 18 -9.08 -12.82 8.38
CA GLY A 18 -9.40 -14.23 8.27
C GLY A 18 -8.29 -15.11 7.68
N TYR A 19 -7.05 -14.62 7.61
CA TYR A 19 -5.88 -15.43 7.18
C TYR A 19 -5.21 -16.18 8.34
N ARG A 20 -5.54 -15.82 9.57
CA ARG A 20 -5.04 -16.50 10.78
C ARG A 20 -6.20 -16.86 11.69
N ASP A 21 -6.03 -17.95 12.42
CA ASP A 21 -6.93 -18.37 13.50
C ASP A 21 -6.14 -18.66 14.77
N ILE A 22 -6.85 -18.83 15.89
CA ILE A 22 -6.27 -19.17 17.18
C ILE A 22 -6.42 -20.67 17.38
N ASN A 23 -5.31 -21.40 17.31
CA ASN A 23 -5.24 -22.82 17.60
C ASN A 23 -4.26 -23.06 18.75
N ASN A 24 -4.73 -23.73 19.81
CA ASN A 24 -3.93 -24.01 21.02
C ASN A 24 -3.21 -22.76 21.57
N ARG A 25 -3.89 -21.60 21.55
CA ARG A 25 -3.37 -20.28 21.96
C ARG A 25 -2.24 -19.74 21.08
N LYS A 26 -2.04 -20.29 19.89
CA LYS A 26 -1.10 -19.79 18.89
C LYS A 26 -1.88 -19.33 17.66
N LEU A 27 -1.41 -18.27 17.02
CA LEU A 27 -1.91 -17.87 15.71
C LEU A 27 -1.38 -18.83 14.66
N VAL A 28 -2.30 -19.41 13.91
CA VAL A 28 -1.99 -20.35 12.82
C VAL A 28 -2.49 -19.77 11.51
N MET A 29 -1.67 -19.85 10.46
CA MET A 29 -2.08 -19.44 9.11
C MET A 29 -3.05 -20.45 8.52
N PHE A 30 -4.06 -19.94 7.83
CA PHE A 30 -5.05 -20.73 7.10
C PHE A 30 -5.26 -20.14 5.71
N ASP A 31 -5.95 -20.89 4.85
CA ASP A 31 -6.64 -20.30 3.72
C ASP A 31 -7.67 -19.30 4.24
N GLN A 32 -7.87 -18.20 3.49
CA GLN A 32 -8.75 -17.15 3.94
C GLN A 32 -10.15 -17.65 4.28
N VAL A 33 -10.61 -17.32 5.47
CA VAL A 33 -11.97 -17.56 5.95
C VAL A 33 -12.65 -16.22 6.26
N PRO A 34 -13.97 -16.17 6.46
CA PRO A 34 -14.64 -14.95 6.88
C PRO A 34 -14.03 -14.35 8.14
N SER A 35 -13.96 -13.02 8.21
CA SER A 35 -13.46 -12.31 9.39
C SER A 35 -14.15 -12.79 10.67
N PRO A 36 -13.42 -13.06 11.75
CA PRO A 36 -13.99 -13.38 13.06
C PRO A 36 -14.65 -12.18 13.75
N LEU A 37 -14.51 -10.98 13.18
CA LEU A 37 -15.05 -9.72 13.71
C LEU A 37 -16.15 -9.15 12.82
N SER A 38 -17.06 -8.38 13.43
CA SER A 38 -18.04 -7.57 12.70
C SER A 38 -17.38 -6.28 12.18
N LEU A 39 -16.92 -6.32 10.94
CA LEU A 39 -16.25 -5.18 10.31
C LEU A 39 -17.24 -4.15 9.76
N ALA A 40 -16.90 -2.86 9.87
CA ALA A 40 -17.62 -1.82 9.17
C ALA A 40 -17.45 -2.03 7.65
N ARG A 41 -18.52 -1.80 6.87
CA ARG A 41 -18.57 -2.08 5.42
C ARG A 41 -17.39 -1.50 4.63
N TYR A 42 -16.95 -0.30 4.98
CA TYR A 42 -15.83 0.38 4.32
C TYR A 42 -14.45 -0.16 4.75
N ASP A 43 -14.34 -0.85 5.89
CA ASP A 43 -13.08 -1.45 6.34
C ASP A 43 -12.83 -2.82 5.71
N VAL A 44 -13.87 -3.53 5.29
CA VAL A 44 -13.74 -4.91 4.77
C VAL A 44 -12.69 -5.01 3.68
N LYS A 45 -12.78 -4.18 2.63
CA LYS A 45 -11.84 -4.19 1.52
C LYS A 45 -10.43 -3.77 1.94
N ILE A 46 -10.32 -2.85 2.88
CA ILE A 46 -9.03 -2.35 3.38
C ILE A 46 -8.33 -3.44 4.19
N VAL A 47 -9.05 -4.06 5.10
CA VAL A 47 -8.56 -5.16 5.95
C VAL A 47 -8.13 -6.34 5.10
N ASP A 48 -8.95 -6.75 4.13
CA ASP A 48 -8.64 -7.82 3.19
C ASP A 48 -7.36 -7.51 2.39
N SER A 49 -7.25 -6.32 1.82
CA SER A 49 -6.06 -5.89 1.07
C SER A 49 -4.79 -5.87 1.91
N LEU A 50 -4.86 -5.39 3.16
CA LEU A 50 -3.71 -5.36 4.07
C LEU A 50 -3.34 -6.77 4.55
N GLY A 51 -4.33 -7.62 4.85
CA GLY A 51 -4.11 -9.01 5.26
C GLY A 51 -3.47 -9.84 4.16
N SER A 52 -4.05 -9.81 2.95
CA SER A 52 -3.50 -10.53 1.80
C SER A 52 -2.08 -10.07 1.41
N GLN A 53 -1.79 -8.76 1.57
CA GLN A 53 -0.46 -8.23 1.28
C GLN A 53 0.63 -8.90 2.14
N THR A 54 0.37 -9.13 3.41
CA THR A 54 1.35 -9.70 4.34
C THR A 54 1.26 -11.22 4.41
N ALA A 55 0.06 -11.80 4.41
CA ALA A 55 -0.16 -13.22 4.53
C ALA A 55 0.22 -14.00 3.25
N GLU A 56 -0.26 -13.54 2.09
CA GLU A 56 -0.08 -14.27 0.83
C GLU A 56 1.15 -13.81 0.05
N LYS A 57 1.37 -12.48 -0.02
CA LYS A 57 2.43 -11.89 -0.85
C LYS A 57 3.72 -11.66 -0.11
N ASN A 58 3.72 -11.77 1.22
CA ASN A 58 4.86 -11.47 2.10
C ASN A 58 5.49 -10.09 1.82
N ILE A 59 4.64 -9.08 1.60
CA ILE A 59 5.06 -7.72 1.28
C ILE A 59 4.83 -6.82 2.49
N ALA A 60 5.88 -6.17 2.97
CA ALA A 60 5.82 -5.20 4.07
C ALA A 60 4.92 -4.00 3.76
N TYR A 61 4.34 -3.39 4.80
CA TYR A 61 3.55 -2.16 4.66
C TYR A 61 4.41 -0.96 4.28
N THR A 62 3.83 -0.05 3.53
CA THR A 62 4.34 1.31 3.42
C THR A 62 4.02 2.09 4.70
N ASP A 63 4.66 3.25 4.90
CA ASP A 63 4.38 4.15 6.02
C ASP A 63 2.87 4.45 6.20
N LYS A 64 2.16 4.78 5.11
CA LYS A 64 0.71 5.04 5.17
C LYS A 64 -0.11 3.79 5.48
N GLN A 65 0.28 2.64 4.95
CA GLN A 65 -0.38 1.37 5.24
C GLN A 65 -0.15 0.94 6.70
N ALA A 66 1.05 1.15 7.24
CA ALA A 66 1.38 0.87 8.63
C ALA A 66 0.51 1.72 9.59
N GLU A 67 0.39 3.03 9.32
CA GLU A 67 -0.49 3.90 10.10
C GLU A 67 -1.97 3.48 10.01
N LEU A 68 -2.43 3.07 8.83
CA LEU A 68 -3.79 2.58 8.63
C LEU A 68 -4.02 1.26 9.38
N ALA A 69 -3.07 0.32 9.31
CA ALA A 69 -3.14 -0.94 10.04
C ALA A 69 -3.23 -0.73 11.56
N LYS A 70 -2.41 0.16 12.13
CA LYS A 70 -2.51 0.54 13.55
C LYS A 70 -3.90 1.10 13.91
N LYS A 71 -4.45 2.00 13.09
CA LYS A 71 -5.79 2.56 13.30
C LYS A 71 -6.87 1.47 13.28
N ILE A 72 -6.79 0.50 12.36
CA ILE A 72 -7.72 -0.61 12.28
C ILE A 72 -7.64 -1.50 13.52
N VAL A 73 -6.44 -1.91 13.92
CA VAL A 73 -6.24 -2.73 15.13
C VAL A 73 -6.82 -2.03 16.37
N ASN A 74 -6.55 -0.73 16.55
CA ASN A 74 -7.11 0.05 17.65
C ASN A 74 -8.63 0.18 17.57
N LYS A 75 -9.19 0.38 16.38
CA LYS A 75 -10.64 0.50 16.17
C LYS A 75 -11.38 -0.77 16.60
N TYR A 76 -10.82 -1.94 16.31
CA TYR A 76 -11.42 -3.23 16.62
C TYR A 76 -10.96 -3.82 17.96
N ARG A 77 -10.14 -3.10 18.73
CA ARG A 77 -9.57 -3.53 20.01
C ARG A 77 -10.61 -4.12 20.98
N LYS A 78 -11.78 -3.48 21.08
CA LYS A 78 -12.87 -3.95 21.95
C LYS A 78 -13.44 -5.30 21.49
N GLN A 79 -13.66 -5.49 20.18
CA GLN A 79 -14.14 -6.76 19.66
C GLN A 79 -13.09 -7.88 19.86
N LEU A 80 -11.81 -7.57 19.62
CA LEU A 80 -10.71 -8.50 19.85
C LEU A 80 -10.63 -8.99 21.29
N SER A 81 -10.86 -8.11 22.28
CA SER A 81 -10.86 -8.47 23.69
C SER A 81 -12.10 -9.25 24.14
N GLN A 82 -13.16 -9.26 23.34
CA GLN A 82 -14.42 -9.95 23.62
C GLN A 82 -14.54 -11.33 22.94
N LEU A 83 -13.53 -11.75 22.21
CA LEU A 83 -13.49 -13.09 21.59
C LEU A 83 -13.49 -14.19 22.66
N PRO A 84 -13.94 -15.42 22.32
CA PRO A 84 -13.86 -16.58 23.22
C PRO A 84 -12.44 -16.81 23.76
N VAL A 85 -11.44 -16.57 22.94
CA VAL A 85 -10.04 -16.45 23.36
C VAL A 85 -9.63 -14.97 23.17
N PRO A 86 -9.59 -14.17 24.24
CA PRO A 86 -9.35 -12.74 24.11
C PRO A 86 -7.96 -12.43 23.52
N LEU A 87 -7.95 -11.56 22.52
CA LEU A 87 -6.74 -10.95 21.96
C LEU A 87 -6.58 -9.53 22.52
N LEU A 88 -5.56 -9.33 23.34
CA LEU A 88 -5.30 -8.05 23.96
C LEU A 88 -4.36 -7.21 23.08
N VAL A 89 -4.79 -6.00 22.77
CA VAL A 89 -3.98 -5.00 22.06
C VAL A 89 -3.37 -4.06 23.09
N PRO A 90 -2.04 -4.01 23.26
CA PRO A 90 -1.39 -3.05 24.16
C PRO A 90 -1.68 -1.61 23.76
N GLU A 91 -1.60 -0.67 24.71
CA GLU A 91 -1.67 0.75 24.38
C GLU A 91 -0.46 1.17 23.54
N ASN A 92 -0.71 2.04 22.56
CA ASN A 92 0.34 2.52 21.63
C ASN A 92 1.12 1.39 20.95
N PHE A 93 0.44 0.26 20.67
CA PHE A 93 1.08 -0.87 20.01
C PHE A 93 1.46 -0.50 18.57
N ASP A 94 2.74 -0.58 18.25
CA ASP A 94 3.31 -0.16 16.96
C ASP A 94 4.37 -1.12 16.41
N LYS A 95 4.43 -2.33 16.96
CA LYS A 95 5.43 -3.32 16.58
C LYS A 95 5.06 -4.03 15.28
N PHE A 96 5.94 -3.98 14.29
CA PHE A 96 5.79 -4.64 12.99
C PHE A 96 6.76 -5.81 12.86
N ARG A 97 6.32 -6.88 12.18
CA ARG A 97 7.12 -8.06 11.87
C ARG A 97 8.12 -7.77 10.75
N MET A 98 7.68 -7.02 9.75
CA MET A 98 8.48 -6.63 8.60
C MET A 98 8.86 -5.14 8.67
N PRO A 99 10.04 -4.74 8.21
CA PRO A 99 10.43 -3.33 8.19
C PRO A 99 9.49 -2.52 7.27
N ILE A 100 9.02 -1.38 7.78
CA ILE A 100 8.13 -0.50 7.01
C ILE A 100 8.87 0.00 5.75
N ARG A 101 8.23 -0.13 4.58
CA ARG A 101 8.78 0.32 3.31
C ARG A 101 8.63 1.83 3.15
N THR A 102 9.74 2.51 2.90
CA THR A 102 9.72 3.90 2.48
C THR A 102 9.33 3.98 1.00
N VAL A 103 8.31 4.76 0.67
CA VAL A 103 7.93 5.04 -0.71
C VAL A 103 8.45 6.42 -1.07
N ASP A 104 9.33 6.49 -2.06
CA ASP A 104 9.77 7.77 -2.62
C ASP A 104 8.60 8.44 -3.36
N ARG A 105 8.05 9.47 -2.73
CA ARG A 105 6.95 10.29 -3.27
C ARG A 105 7.45 11.59 -3.89
N SER A 106 8.76 11.71 -4.11
CA SER A 106 9.32 12.89 -4.75
C SER A 106 8.81 13.03 -6.17
N LYS A 107 8.58 14.27 -6.57
CA LYS A 107 8.33 14.65 -7.94
C LYS A 107 9.60 15.27 -8.50
N ARG A 108 10.06 14.77 -9.63
CA ARG A 108 11.28 15.26 -10.29
C ARG A 108 11.08 15.27 -11.79
N ALA A 109 11.50 16.35 -12.41
CA ALA A 109 11.63 16.46 -13.85
C ALA A 109 13.02 16.99 -14.17
N TYR A 110 13.73 16.32 -15.06
CA TYR A 110 15.06 16.78 -15.50
C TYR A 110 15.31 16.34 -16.94
N ILE A 111 16.20 17.07 -17.60
CA ILE A 111 16.63 16.77 -18.96
C ILE A 111 18.07 16.25 -18.90
N ASN A 112 18.31 15.13 -19.57
CA ASN A 112 19.62 14.58 -19.80
C ASN A 112 19.65 13.93 -21.18
N ASP A 113 20.77 14.06 -21.91
CA ASP A 113 21.00 13.48 -23.25
C ASP A 113 19.80 13.66 -24.21
N GLN A 114 19.26 14.86 -24.27
CA GLN A 114 18.10 15.22 -25.10
C GLN A 114 16.83 14.41 -24.79
N LYS A 115 16.72 13.89 -23.58
CA LYS A 115 15.53 13.21 -23.08
C LYS A 115 15.02 13.88 -21.83
N LEU A 116 13.70 13.88 -21.68
CA LEU A 116 13.00 14.32 -20.48
C LEU A 116 12.75 13.12 -19.58
N TYR A 117 13.17 13.21 -18.35
CA TYR A 117 12.94 12.21 -17.29
C TYR A 117 11.93 12.75 -16.30
N LEU A 118 10.89 11.97 -16.05
CA LEU A 118 9.83 12.33 -15.09
C LEU A 118 9.70 11.22 -14.04
N LYS A 119 9.86 11.60 -12.78
CA LYS A 119 9.58 10.75 -11.61
C LYS A 119 8.50 11.38 -10.78
N PHE A 120 7.46 10.62 -10.48
CA PHE A 120 6.34 11.08 -9.65
C PHE A 120 5.64 9.89 -9.00
N PRO A 121 4.94 10.09 -7.86
CA PRO A 121 4.07 9.09 -7.28
C PRO A 121 2.97 8.68 -8.26
N TYR A 122 2.45 7.45 -8.13
CA TYR A 122 1.38 6.98 -9.00
C TYR A 122 0.25 8.01 -9.11
N ASN A 123 0.00 8.47 -10.33
CA ASN A 123 -1.01 9.47 -10.67
C ASN A 123 -1.63 9.11 -12.02
N THR A 124 -2.88 8.64 -11.98
CA THR A 124 -3.60 8.17 -13.17
C THR A 124 -3.76 9.24 -14.23
N ASP A 125 -4.04 10.48 -13.82
CA ASP A 125 -4.31 11.59 -14.75
C ASP A 125 -3.02 11.98 -15.49
N LEU A 126 -1.91 12.07 -14.74
CA LEU A 126 -0.60 12.37 -15.32
C LEU A 126 -0.13 11.23 -16.25
N ILE A 127 -0.30 9.98 -15.86
CA ILE A 127 0.02 8.82 -16.71
C ILE A 127 -0.81 8.84 -18.00
N THR A 128 -2.09 9.15 -17.89
CA THR A 128 -2.99 9.25 -19.06
C THR A 128 -2.56 10.41 -19.94
N SER A 129 -2.22 11.57 -19.37
CA SER A 129 -1.72 12.73 -20.10
C SER A 129 -0.42 12.41 -20.86
N ILE A 130 0.55 11.72 -20.21
CA ILE A 130 1.78 11.25 -20.85
C ILE A 130 1.47 10.32 -22.03
N LYS A 131 0.63 9.31 -21.82
CA LYS A 131 0.27 8.34 -22.87
C LYS A 131 -0.44 9.01 -24.05
N ASN A 132 -1.31 9.99 -23.81
CA ASN A 132 -1.97 10.74 -24.85
C ASN A 132 -0.98 11.61 -25.62
N GLN A 133 -0.03 12.26 -24.92
CA GLN A 133 1.03 13.04 -25.55
C GLN A 133 1.90 12.17 -26.48
N LEU A 134 2.26 10.95 -26.04
CA LEU A 134 3.03 10.01 -26.87
C LEU A 134 2.25 9.49 -28.08
N LYS A 135 0.92 9.38 -28.01
CA LYS A 135 0.09 8.96 -29.13
C LYS A 135 -0.11 10.07 -30.18
N GLN A 136 -0.10 11.32 -29.76
CA GLN A 136 -0.40 12.48 -30.61
C GLN A 136 0.84 13.16 -31.18
N GLY A 137 2.01 12.88 -30.60
CA GLY A 137 3.27 13.51 -30.94
C GLY A 137 4.26 12.54 -31.60
N ASP A 138 5.32 13.10 -32.15
CA ASP A 138 6.43 12.35 -32.78
C ASP A 138 7.36 11.69 -31.75
N GLY A 139 6.99 11.77 -30.47
CA GLY A 139 7.86 11.38 -29.36
C GLY A 139 7.71 9.92 -28.96
N ASN A 140 8.84 9.28 -28.69
CA ASN A 140 8.88 7.99 -28.04
C ASN A 140 8.99 8.17 -26.52
N GLY A 141 8.32 7.28 -25.75
CA GLY A 141 8.40 7.27 -24.31
C GLY A 141 8.49 5.86 -23.77
N ILE A 142 9.33 5.66 -22.77
CA ILE A 142 9.54 4.40 -22.08
C ILE A 142 9.31 4.62 -20.59
N PHE A 143 8.59 3.71 -19.95
CA PHE A 143 8.50 3.64 -18.50
C PHE A 143 9.44 2.55 -17.99
N ASP A 144 10.39 2.97 -17.17
CA ASP A 144 11.28 2.03 -16.48
C ASP A 144 10.61 1.54 -15.20
N ASN A 145 10.34 0.25 -15.16
CA ASN A 145 9.67 -0.39 -14.01
C ASN A 145 10.53 -0.49 -12.77
N ASP A 146 11.84 -0.48 -12.88
CA ASP A 146 12.74 -0.61 -11.72
C ASP A 146 12.93 0.73 -11.02
N THR A 147 13.24 1.76 -11.77
CA THR A 147 13.46 3.13 -11.25
C THR A 147 12.17 3.91 -11.08
N LYS A 148 11.05 3.46 -11.69
CA LYS A 148 9.75 4.15 -11.75
C LYS A 148 9.85 5.53 -12.41
N ILE A 149 10.67 5.64 -13.45
CA ILE A 149 10.91 6.86 -14.20
C ILE A 149 10.34 6.74 -15.61
N TRP A 150 9.61 7.77 -16.05
CA TRP A 150 9.28 7.96 -17.45
C TRP A 150 10.42 8.66 -18.16
N GLN A 151 10.79 8.15 -19.33
CA GLN A 151 11.79 8.75 -20.22
C GLN A 151 11.10 9.10 -21.54
N LEU A 152 11.07 10.38 -21.89
CA LEU A 152 10.39 10.90 -23.07
C LEU A 152 11.41 11.56 -24.01
N SER A 153 11.23 11.39 -25.32
CA SER A 153 11.99 12.15 -26.30
C SER A 153 11.58 13.63 -26.23
N ILE A 154 12.55 14.54 -26.35
CA ILE A 154 12.26 15.97 -26.45
C ILE A 154 11.93 16.28 -27.90
N THR A 155 10.66 16.57 -28.15
CA THR A 155 10.13 17.06 -29.42
C THR A 155 9.43 18.39 -29.17
N GLU A 156 9.11 19.14 -30.23
CA GLU A 156 8.32 20.37 -30.11
C GLU A 156 6.98 20.09 -29.39
N SER A 157 6.35 18.96 -29.70
CA SER A 157 5.11 18.50 -29.06
C SER A 157 5.28 18.27 -27.56
N THR A 158 6.38 17.62 -27.13
CA THR A 158 6.69 17.40 -25.72
C THR A 158 6.94 18.71 -24.97
N VAL A 159 7.67 19.64 -25.59
CA VAL A 159 7.94 20.97 -25.00
C VAL A 159 6.64 21.76 -24.84
N ASN A 160 5.77 21.76 -25.85
CA ASN A 160 4.48 22.46 -25.79
C ASN A 160 3.56 21.84 -24.72
N TRP A 161 3.56 20.52 -24.58
CA TRP A 161 2.82 19.83 -23.53
C TRP A 161 3.28 20.23 -22.11
N ILE A 162 4.61 20.31 -21.87
CA ILE A 162 5.16 20.80 -20.59
C ILE A 162 4.73 22.24 -20.33
N ARG A 163 4.88 23.14 -21.33
CA ARG A 163 4.52 24.56 -21.21
C ARG A 163 3.03 24.79 -20.96
N SER A 164 2.18 23.91 -21.45
CA SER A 164 0.72 24.01 -21.22
C SER A 164 0.30 23.73 -19.77
N GLY A 165 1.25 23.42 -18.87
CA GLY A 165 1.00 23.08 -17.48
C GLY A 165 0.33 21.72 -17.27
N ARG A 166 0.15 20.92 -18.33
CA ARG A 166 -0.46 19.57 -18.24
C ARG A 166 0.48 18.53 -17.64
N ALA A 167 1.77 18.86 -17.52
CA ALA A 167 2.81 18.08 -16.85
C ALA A 167 3.01 18.57 -15.40
N HIS A 168 1.98 18.69 -14.60
CA HIS A 168 2.09 19.07 -13.18
C HIS A 168 2.91 18.02 -12.40
N VAL A 169 4.23 18.05 -12.56
CA VAL A 169 5.21 17.21 -11.84
C VAL A 169 5.75 17.95 -10.63
#